data_345998768cf1703c307ed1e8e6a65ab2
#
_entry.id   345998768cf1703c307ed1e8e6a65ab2
#
_cell.length_a   1.000
_cell.length_b   1.000
_cell.length_c   1.000
_cell.angle_alpha   90.00
_cell.angle_beta   90.00
_cell.angle_gamma   90.00
#
_symmetry.space_group_name_H-M   'P 1'
#
loop_
_entity.id
_entity.type
_entity.pdbx_description
1 polymer ?
#
loop_
_entity_poly.entity_id
_entity_poly.type
_entity_poly.pdbx_seq_one_letter_code
_entity_poly.pdbx_strand_id
1 'polypeptide(L)'
;MSISVMVAAPFALFTRPELKVERYSYSVMTPSAARGILEAIYWHPGIRWEIESIRVCNPIRFISVKRNEVSAKASSDLALDEMKLGAGHFTLDPDNCRQPRHSLILRDVRYIICAHFVFTKKARKGHTAEKTYAIVSRRLTRGQCFKQPYLGCREFTCSFRPINPIEAKAFPCPKELEGETELGLMLYDLDFSASRDVNPMLFKAKLVNGILTVPSLNSSEVIKC
;
A
#
# COMPACT_ATOMS: atom_id res chain seq x y z
N MET A 1 -14.26 11.55 -11.44
CA MET A 1 -14.92 10.22 -11.36
C MET A 1 -14.16 9.40 -10.35
N SER A 2 -14.79 9.07 -9.23
CA SER A 2 -14.19 8.24 -8.19
C SER A 2 -14.52 6.77 -8.43
N ILE A 3 -13.62 5.89 -8.03
CA ILE A 3 -13.81 4.44 -8.03
C ILE A 3 -13.78 3.93 -6.58
N SER A 4 -14.45 2.81 -6.34
CA SER A 4 -14.39 2.11 -5.08
C SER A 4 -13.95 0.68 -5.31
N VAL A 5 -12.94 0.24 -4.56
CA VAL A 5 -12.33 -1.09 -4.67
C VAL A 5 -12.30 -1.75 -3.31
N MET A 6 -12.91 -2.92 -3.19
CA MET A 6 -12.79 -3.76 -2.00
C MET A 6 -11.55 -4.64 -2.15
N VAL A 7 -10.73 -4.69 -1.09
CA VAL A 7 -9.56 -5.56 -0.99
C VAL A 7 -9.61 -6.36 0.30
N ALA A 8 -9.16 -7.60 0.27
CA ALA A 8 -9.13 -8.48 1.43
C ALA A 8 -7.95 -9.44 1.38
N ALA A 9 -7.40 -9.73 2.56
CA ALA A 9 -6.35 -10.74 2.73
C ALA A 9 -6.37 -11.31 4.15
N PRO A 10 -5.80 -12.52 4.36
CA PRO A 10 -5.64 -13.07 5.70
C PRO A 10 -4.73 -12.25 6.60
N PHE A 11 -3.70 -11.61 6.00
CA PHE A 11 -2.69 -10.83 6.72
C PHE A 11 -2.33 -9.56 5.98
N ALA A 12 -1.84 -8.55 6.75
CA ALA A 12 -1.27 -7.32 6.22
C ALA A 12 -0.16 -6.80 7.14
N LEU A 13 0.82 -6.11 6.55
CA LEU A 13 1.89 -5.47 7.31
C LEU A 13 2.24 -4.12 6.69
N PHE A 14 1.67 -3.07 7.24
CA PHE A 14 1.97 -1.68 6.87
C PHE A 14 3.03 -1.14 7.82
N THR A 15 4.29 -1.48 7.54
CA THR A 15 5.42 -1.22 8.46
C THR A 15 5.55 0.26 8.79
N ARG A 16 5.65 0.57 10.09
CA ARG A 16 5.97 1.91 10.59
C ARG A 16 7.43 2.24 10.28
N PRO A 17 7.72 3.43 9.75
CA PRO A 17 9.09 3.82 9.38
C PRO A 17 10.08 3.80 10.55
N GLU A 18 9.61 4.08 11.76
CA GLU A 18 10.40 4.12 12.99
C GLU A 18 10.78 2.72 13.51
N LEU A 19 10.08 1.66 13.07
CA LEU A 19 10.27 0.28 13.54
C LEU A 19 10.78 -0.61 12.39
N LYS A 20 12.01 -0.36 11.94
CA LYS A 20 12.60 -1.04 10.77
C LYS A 20 13.14 -2.45 11.09
N VAL A 21 13.53 -2.69 12.33
CA VAL A 21 14.18 -3.94 12.74
C VAL A 21 13.13 -4.98 13.12
N GLU A 22 12.28 -4.66 14.08
CA GLU A 22 11.09 -5.44 14.37
C GLU A 22 9.90 -4.71 13.75
N ARG A 23 9.26 -5.35 12.78
CA ARG A 23 8.27 -4.68 11.95
C ARG A 23 6.92 -4.63 12.64
N TYR A 24 6.50 -3.44 12.98
CA TYR A 24 5.16 -3.17 13.51
C TYR A 24 4.28 -2.54 12.43
N SER A 25 3.10 -3.11 12.25
CA SER A 25 2.11 -2.56 11.33
C SER A 25 1.45 -1.31 11.94
N TYR A 26 1.13 -0.33 11.09
CA TYR A 26 0.04 0.59 11.40
C TYR A 26 -1.25 -0.20 11.65
N SER A 27 -2.14 0.36 12.45
CA SER A 27 -3.41 -0.28 12.79
C SER A 27 -4.35 -0.45 11.59
N VAL A 28 -4.16 0.36 10.55
CA VAL A 28 -4.94 0.32 9.31
C VAL A 28 -4.04 0.55 8.09
N MET A 29 -4.58 0.31 6.91
CA MET A 29 -3.92 0.57 5.63
C MET A 29 -3.52 2.05 5.51
N THR A 30 -2.28 2.31 5.08
CA THR A 30 -1.80 3.66 4.77
C THR A 30 -2.27 4.10 3.37
N PRO A 31 -2.44 5.43 3.13
CA PRO A 31 -2.77 5.94 1.80
C PRO A 31 -1.77 5.53 0.72
N SER A 32 -0.47 5.52 1.04
CA SER A 32 0.58 5.04 0.11
C SER A 32 0.40 3.57 -0.29
N ALA A 33 0.02 2.70 0.66
CA ALA A 33 -0.27 1.30 0.36
C ALA A 33 -1.52 1.15 -0.50
N ALA A 34 -2.59 1.91 -0.22
CA ALA A 34 -3.81 1.94 -1.03
C ALA A 34 -3.50 2.38 -2.48
N ARG A 35 -2.70 3.44 -2.66
CA ARG A 35 -2.23 3.88 -3.97
C ARG A 35 -1.45 2.78 -4.68
N GLY A 36 -0.53 2.11 -3.99
CA GLY A 36 0.27 1.02 -4.55
C GLY A 36 -0.59 -0.16 -5.04
N ILE A 37 -1.70 -0.48 -4.38
CA ILE A 37 -2.67 -1.50 -4.83
C ILE A 37 -3.32 -1.07 -6.15
N LEU A 38 -3.80 0.19 -6.24
CA LEU A 38 -4.43 0.69 -7.46
C LEU A 38 -3.44 0.75 -8.63
N GLU A 39 -2.18 1.15 -8.37
CA GLU A 39 -1.11 1.12 -9.36
C GLU A 39 -0.75 -0.29 -9.82
N ALA A 40 -0.79 -1.28 -8.93
CA ALA A 40 -0.60 -2.67 -9.30
C ALA A 40 -1.70 -3.20 -10.23
N ILE A 41 -2.93 -2.69 -10.10
CA ILE A 41 -4.04 -3.01 -11.00
C ILE A 41 -3.91 -2.25 -12.32
N TYR A 42 -3.74 -0.93 -12.25
CA TYR A 42 -3.56 -0.07 -13.42
C TYR A 42 -2.68 1.14 -13.12
N TRP A 43 -1.53 1.19 -13.80
CA TRP A 43 -0.62 2.31 -13.77
C TRP A 43 -0.31 2.81 -15.19
N HIS A 44 -0.18 4.11 -15.31
CA HIS A 44 0.27 4.78 -16.53
C HIS A 44 0.98 6.09 -16.17
N PRO A 45 2.10 6.48 -16.84
CA PRO A 45 2.83 7.72 -16.48
C PRO A 45 1.99 8.99 -16.60
N GLY A 46 0.92 8.97 -17.40
CA GLY A 46 -0.02 10.08 -17.57
C GLY A 46 -1.05 10.25 -16.48
N ILE A 47 -1.13 9.37 -15.49
CA ILE A 47 -2.07 9.45 -14.37
C ILE A 47 -1.37 9.30 -13.03
N ARG A 48 -1.99 9.86 -11.99
CA ARG A 48 -1.65 9.63 -10.59
C ARG A 48 -2.92 9.32 -9.82
N TRP A 49 -2.88 8.27 -9.01
CA TRP A 49 -3.96 7.94 -8.11
C TRP A 49 -3.94 8.84 -6.88
N GLU A 50 -5.11 9.35 -6.49
CA GLU A 50 -5.35 10.10 -5.25
C GLU A 50 -6.39 9.36 -4.43
N ILE A 51 -6.02 9.02 -3.20
CA ILE A 51 -6.87 8.30 -2.27
C ILE A 51 -7.76 9.33 -1.53
N GLU A 52 -9.07 9.11 -1.54
CA GLU A 52 -10.04 9.96 -0.86
C GLU A 52 -10.35 9.45 0.54
N SER A 53 -10.56 8.14 0.64
CA SER A 53 -10.85 7.49 1.92
C SER A 53 -10.55 6.00 1.89
N ILE A 54 -10.33 5.45 3.07
CA ILE A 54 -10.15 4.02 3.29
C ILE A 54 -11.12 3.60 4.40
N ARG A 55 -12.06 2.73 4.08
CA ARG A 55 -12.96 2.15 5.06
C ARG A 55 -12.41 0.83 5.56
N VAL A 56 -12.35 0.68 6.87
CA VAL A 56 -12.00 -0.57 7.56
C VAL A 56 -13.29 -1.38 7.73
N CYS A 57 -13.33 -2.56 7.16
CA CYS A 57 -14.54 -3.40 7.12
C CYS A 57 -14.55 -4.53 8.15
N ASN A 58 -13.38 -4.87 8.71
CA ASN A 58 -13.25 -5.89 9.75
C ASN A 58 -12.64 -5.27 11.02
N PRO A 59 -12.89 -5.83 12.21
CA PRO A 59 -12.21 -5.41 13.44
C PRO A 59 -10.68 -5.44 13.30
N ILE A 60 -10.00 -4.46 13.90
CA ILE A 60 -8.54 -4.40 13.89
C ILE A 60 -8.00 -5.46 14.84
N ARG A 61 -7.30 -6.44 14.30
CA ARG A 61 -6.71 -7.54 15.06
C ARG A 61 -5.25 -7.73 14.69
N PHE A 62 -4.42 -7.85 15.70
CA PHE A 62 -2.99 -8.11 15.53
C PHE A 62 -2.63 -9.55 15.88
N ILE A 63 -1.57 -10.03 15.25
CA ILE A 63 -0.91 -11.28 15.59
C ILE A 63 0.61 -11.07 15.53
N SER A 64 1.33 -11.61 16.51
CA SER A 64 2.79 -11.63 16.48
C SER A 64 3.27 -12.88 15.75
N VAL A 65 4.17 -12.69 14.78
CA VAL A 65 4.76 -13.76 13.98
C VAL A 65 6.27 -13.66 14.08
N LYS A 66 6.91 -14.73 14.51
CA LYS A 66 8.37 -14.86 14.48
C LYS A 66 8.79 -15.36 13.10
N ARG A 67 9.68 -14.63 12.44
CA ARG A 67 10.19 -14.94 11.10
C ARG A 67 11.70 -15.01 11.11
N ASN A 68 12.25 -15.92 10.32
CA ASN A 68 13.68 -15.93 10.04
C ASN A 68 13.95 -14.97 8.87
N GLU A 69 14.59 -13.85 9.17
CA GLU A 69 15.07 -12.90 8.16
C GLU A 69 16.57 -13.13 7.92
N VAL A 70 17.09 -12.59 6.84
CA VAL A 70 18.51 -12.64 6.48
C VAL A 70 19.17 -11.34 6.92
N SER A 71 20.24 -11.41 7.71
CA SER A 71 20.95 -10.23 8.22
C SER A 71 21.84 -9.56 7.17
N ALA A 72 22.25 -10.31 6.14
CA ALA A 72 23.11 -9.82 5.05
C ALA A 72 22.28 -9.44 3.82
N LYS A 73 22.70 -8.38 3.12
CA LYS A 73 22.17 -8.04 1.79
C LYS A 73 23.01 -8.72 0.73
N ALA A 74 22.38 -9.25 -0.32
CA ALA A 74 23.06 -9.67 -1.52
C ALA A 74 23.82 -8.47 -2.13
N SER A 75 25.12 -8.64 -2.35
CA SER A 75 25.96 -7.58 -2.96
C SER A 75 25.76 -7.59 -4.47
N SER A 76 25.25 -6.48 -5.02
CA SER A 76 25.13 -6.29 -6.46
C SER A 76 26.49 -6.28 -7.16
N ASP A 77 27.53 -5.77 -6.48
CA ASP A 77 28.86 -5.63 -7.04
C ASP A 77 29.54 -7.00 -7.19
N LEU A 78 29.44 -7.85 -6.15
CA LEU A 78 29.94 -9.23 -6.24
C LEU A 78 29.21 -10.02 -7.34
N ALA A 79 27.89 -9.86 -7.44
CA ALA A 79 27.12 -10.53 -8.49
C ALA A 79 27.55 -10.06 -9.90
N LEU A 80 27.80 -8.76 -10.09
CA LEU A 80 28.28 -8.19 -11.34
C LEU A 80 29.69 -8.68 -11.70
N ASP A 81 30.58 -8.80 -10.72
CA ASP A 81 31.95 -9.25 -10.95
C ASP A 81 31.98 -10.73 -11.35
N GLU A 82 31.19 -11.59 -10.70
CA GLU A 82 31.06 -12.99 -11.12
C GLU A 82 30.42 -13.13 -12.50
N MET A 83 29.40 -12.30 -12.81
CA MET A 83 28.82 -12.26 -14.16
C MET A 83 29.85 -11.88 -15.23
N LYS A 84 30.78 -10.94 -14.95
CA LYS A 84 31.86 -10.54 -15.88
C LYS A 84 32.91 -11.63 -16.06
N LEU A 85 33.22 -12.34 -14.98
CA LEU A 85 34.21 -13.44 -15.01
C LEU A 85 33.64 -14.69 -15.72
N GLY A 86 32.32 -14.78 -15.91
CA GLY A 86 31.68 -15.95 -16.52
C GLY A 86 31.84 -17.24 -15.71
N ALA A 87 32.34 -17.14 -14.48
CA ALA A 87 32.56 -18.24 -13.55
C ALA A 87 32.37 -17.73 -12.13
N GLY A 88 31.79 -18.57 -11.29
CA GLY A 88 31.52 -18.24 -9.90
C GLY A 88 30.12 -18.66 -9.47
N HIS A 89 29.93 -18.81 -8.18
CA HIS A 89 28.63 -19.10 -7.58
C HIS A 89 28.35 -18.03 -6.53
N PHE A 90 27.74 -16.91 -6.96
CA PHE A 90 27.23 -15.94 -5.99
C PHE A 90 26.09 -16.60 -5.20
N THR A 91 26.41 -17.03 -4.00
CA THR A 91 25.44 -17.61 -3.07
C THR A 91 25.45 -16.84 -1.76
N LEU A 92 24.26 -16.49 -1.27
CA LEU A 92 24.05 -16.05 0.08
C LEU A 92 23.42 -17.24 0.83
N ASP A 93 24.20 -17.88 1.70
CA ASP A 93 23.71 -19.00 2.50
C ASP A 93 22.78 -18.47 3.62
N PRO A 94 21.48 -18.74 3.57
CA PRO A 94 20.54 -18.27 4.59
C PRO A 94 20.83 -18.85 5.97
N ASP A 95 21.44 -20.04 6.07
CA ASP A 95 21.69 -20.69 7.35
C ASP A 95 22.76 -19.98 8.16
N ASN A 96 23.75 -19.39 7.47
CA ASN A 96 24.81 -18.60 8.11
C ASN A 96 24.38 -17.15 8.43
N CYS A 97 23.31 -16.67 7.80
CA CYS A 97 22.83 -15.28 7.92
C CYS A 97 21.44 -15.18 8.56
N ARG A 98 20.90 -16.28 9.07
CA ARG A 98 19.56 -16.34 9.64
C ARG A 98 19.46 -15.53 10.92
N GLN A 99 18.50 -14.61 10.95
CA GLN A 99 18.21 -13.78 12.12
C GLN A 99 16.71 -13.82 12.44
N PRO A 100 16.30 -14.44 13.55
CA PRO A 100 14.90 -14.44 13.95
C PRO A 100 14.47 -13.05 14.38
N ARG A 101 13.33 -12.58 13.84
CA ARG A 101 12.73 -11.28 14.15
C ARG A 101 11.23 -11.44 14.38
N HIS A 102 10.71 -10.66 15.31
CA HIS A 102 9.27 -10.57 15.53
C HIS A 102 8.66 -9.52 14.62
N SER A 103 7.47 -9.81 14.12
CA SER A 103 6.66 -8.86 13.38
C SER A 103 5.24 -8.85 13.94
N LEU A 104 4.71 -7.67 14.23
CA LEU A 104 3.32 -7.51 14.61
C LEU A 104 2.51 -7.16 13.35
N ILE A 105 1.73 -8.13 12.88
CA ILE A 105 0.97 -8.04 11.62
C ILE A 105 -0.53 -7.98 11.90
N LEU A 106 -1.27 -7.38 10.96
CA LEU A 106 -2.73 -7.41 10.97
C LEU A 106 -3.24 -8.74 10.42
N ARG A 107 -4.34 -9.25 10.98
CA ARG A 107 -4.99 -10.47 10.53
C ARG A 107 -6.43 -10.20 10.11
N ASP A 108 -6.91 -11.00 9.16
CA ASP A 108 -8.29 -11.00 8.67
C ASP A 108 -8.74 -9.60 8.23
N VAL A 109 -7.97 -9.01 7.32
CA VAL A 109 -8.17 -7.63 6.90
C VAL A 109 -9.07 -7.49 5.68
N ARG A 110 -9.95 -6.48 5.72
CA ARG A 110 -10.79 -6.09 4.60
C ARG A 110 -10.96 -4.58 4.58
N TYR A 111 -10.72 -3.98 3.43
CA TYR A 111 -10.81 -2.53 3.24
C TYR A 111 -11.60 -2.20 1.99
N ILE A 112 -12.23 -1.02 1.98
CA ILE A 112 -12.76 -0.38 0.77
C ILE A 112 -11.95 0.88 0.55
N ILE A 113 -11.28 0.96 -0.59
CA ILE A 113 -10.50 2.10 -1.03
C ILE A 113 -11.38 2.93 -1.97
N CYS A 114 -11.62 4.21 -1.63
CA CYS A 114 -12.22 5.19 -2.51
C CYS A 114 -11.14 6.11 -3.04
N ALA A 115 -11.05 6.25 -4.35
CA ALA A 115 -10.00 7.00 -5.00
C ALA A 115 -10.44 7.55 -6.36
N HIS A 116 -9.75 8.59 -6.82
CA HIS A 116 -9.83 9.06 -8.20
C HIS A 116 -8.41 9.17 -8.79
N PHE A 117 -8.31 9.39 -10.07
CA PHE A 117 -7.04 9.68 -10.71
C PHE A 117 -7.03 11.10 -11.28
N VAL A 118 -5.86 11.71 -11.28
CA VAL A 118 -5.58 12.99 -11.90
C VAL A 118 -4.58 12.82 -13.04
N PHE A 119 -4.71 13.65 -14.08
CA PHE A 119 -3.74 13.63 -15.16
C PHE A 119 -2.45 14.36 -14.77
N THR A 120 -1.32 13.75 -15.10
CA THR A 120 0.00 14.34 -14.95
C THR A 120 0.42 15.09 -16.22
N LYS A 121 1.49 15.87 -16.14
CA LYS A 121 2.11 16.54 -17.31
C LYS A 121 2.56 15.55 -18.42
N LYS A 122 2.66 14.25 -18.11
CA LYS A 122 3.03 13.19 -19.05
C LYS A 122 1.81 12.57 -19.76
N ALA A 123 0.60 13.07 -19.52
CA ALA A 123 -0.58 12.62 -20.23
C ALA A 123 -0.49 12.98 -21.71
N ARG A 124 -0.67 11.99 -22.59
CA ARG A 124 -0.60 12.18 -24.06
C ARG A 124 -1.96 12.63 -24.61
N LYS A 125 -1.95 13.34 -25.76
CA LYS A 125 -3.17 13.61 -26.54
C LYS A 125 -3.91 12.29 -26.80
N GLY A 126 -5.21 12.22 -26.45
CA GLY A 126 -6.03 11.00 -26.56
C GLY A 126 -6.16 10.15 -25.29
N HIS A 127 -5.50 10.50 -24.18
CA HIS A 127 -5.85 9.98 -22.86
C HIS A 127 -7.05 10.78 -22.32
N THR A 128 -8.22 10.18 -22.36
CA THR A 128 -9.42 10.76 -21.77
C THR A 128 -9.76 10.08 -20.46
N ALA A 129 -10.51 10.79 -19.61
CA ALA A 129 -10.96 10.26 -18.34
C ALA A 129 -11.86 9.02 -18.53
N GLU A 130 -12.73 9.06 -19.53
CA GLU A 130 -13.67 7.98 -19.87
C GLU A 130 -12.91 6.70 -20.28
N LYS A 131 -11.90 6.85 -21.15
CA LYS A 131 -11.06 5.72 -21.59
C LYS A 131 -10.31 5.09 -20.42
N THR A 132 -9.70 5.92 -19.58
CA THR A 132 -8.98 5.45 -18.39
C THR A 132 -9.92 4.74 -17.43
N TYR A 133 -11.08 5.33 -17.15
CA TYR A 133 -12.12 4.74 -16.30
C TYR A 133 -12.62 3.40 -16.85
N ALA A 134 -12.89 3.31 -18.16
CA ALA A 134 -13.31 2.07 -18.80
C ALA A 134 -12.27 0.94 -18.69
N ILE A 135 -10.97 1.28 -18.82
CA ILE A 135 -9.89 0.31 -18.67
C ILE A 135 -9.82 -0.18 -17.22
N VAL A 136 -9.85 0.73 -16.25
CA VAL A 136 -9.79 0.40 -14.82
C VAL A 136 -11.00 -0.46 -14.42
N SER A 137 -12.20 -0.04 -14.78
CA SER A 137 -13.44 -0.79 -14.48
C SER A 137 -13.42 -2.20 -15.06
N ARG A 138 -12.98 -2.36 -16.31
CA ARG A 138 -12.81 -3.68 -16.93
C ARG A 138 -11.82 -4.55 -16.18
N ARG A 139 -10.67 -3.99 -15.78
CA ARG A 139 -9.65 -4.74 -15.02
C ARG A 139 -10.18 -5.18 -13.67
N LEU A 140 -10.82 -4.28 -12.93
CA LEU A 140 -11.42 -4.58 -11.65
C LEU A 140 -12.48 -5.68 -11.75
N THR A 141 -13.38 -5.60 -12.75
CA THR A 141 -14.44 -6.60 -12.94
C THR A 141 -13.89 -7.97 -13.34
N ARG A 142 -12.78 -8.01 -14.09
CA ARG A 142 -12.16 -9.25 -14.55
C ARG A 142 -11.06 -9.77 -13.63
N GLY A 143 -10.77 -9.10 -12.52
CA GLY A 143 -9.66 -9.45 -11.64
C GLY A 143 -8.28 -9.31 -12.30
N GLN A 144 -8.14 -8.44 -13.31
CA GLN A 144 -6.90 -8.24 -14.05
C GLN A 144 -6.01 -7.22 -13.36
N CYS A 145 -4.74 -7.54 -13.20
CA CYS A 145 -3.73 -6.64 -12.66
C CYS A 145 -2.42 -6.74 -13.45
N PHE A 146 -1.60 -5.70 -13.40
CA PHE A 146 -0.24 -5.73 -13.96
C PHE A 146 0.71 -6.51 -13.05
N LYS A 147 0.58 -6.31 -11.73
CA LYS A 147 1.25 -7.07 -10.69
C LYS A 147 0.22 -7.48 -9.65
N GLN A 148 0.39 -8.66 -9.05
CA GLN A 148 -0.50 -9.07 -7.96
C GLN A 148 -0.46 -8.03 -6.84
N PRO A 149 -1.59 -7.41 -6.47
CA PRO A 149 -1.66 -6.48 -5.34
C PRO A 149 -1.37 -7.17 -4.02
N TYR A 150 -0.77 -6.44 -3.08
CA TYR A 150 -0.42 -6.94 -1.75
C TYR A 150 -0.62 -5.87 -0.68
N LEU A 151 -0.79 -6.29 0.56
CA LEU A 151 -1.07 -5.43 1.70
C LEU A 151 0.21 -5.14 2.50
N GLY A 152 0.99 -4.17 2.01
CA GLY A 152 2.24 -3.69 2.61
C GLY A 152 3.46 -4.53 2.23
N CYS A 153 3.47 -5.83 2.46
CA CYS A 153 4.55 -6.74 2.06
C CYS A 153 4.10 -7.69 0.95
N ARG A 154 5.01 -8.04 0.03
CA ARG A 154 4.72 -8.88 -1.16
C ARG A 154 4.16 -10.26 -0.82
N GLU A 155 4.51 -10.81 0.33
CA GLU A 155 4.00 -12.08 0.83
C GLU A 155 2.50 -12.04 1.21
N PHE A 156 1.95 -10.85 1.48
CA PHE A 156 0.54 -10.67 1.85
C PHE A 156 -0.28 -10.23 0.64
N THR A 157 -0.38 -11.10 -0.35
CA THR A 157 -1.20 -10.85 -1.53
C THR A 157 -2.67 -10.69 -1.15
N CYS A 158 -3.39 -9.85 -1.87
CA CYS A 158 -4.79 -9.60 -1.61
C CYS A 158 -5.67 -9.93 -2.83
N SER A 159 -6.90 -10.32 -2.54
CA SER A 159 -7.99 -10.29 -3.50
C SER A 159 -8.52 -8.86 -3.66
N PHE A 160 -9.05 -8.56 -4.85
CA PHE A 160 -9.67 -7.27 -5.10
C PHE A 160 -10.90 -7.42 -5.99
N ARG A 161 -11.90 -6.56 -5.80
CA ARG A 161 -13.08 -6.47 -6.66
C ARG A 161 -13.61 -5.03 -6.68
N PRO A 162 -14.32 -4.63 -7.73
CA PRO A 162 -15.06 -3.37 -7.71
C PRO A 162 -16.19 -3.47 -6.67
N ILE A 163 -16.55 -2.33 -6.11
CA ILE A 163 -17.71 -2.19 -5.25
C ILE A 163 -18.49 -0.95 -5.69
N ASN A 164 -19.81 -1.06 -5.72
CA ASN A 164 -20.66 0.09 -6.04
C ASN A 164 -20.52 1.16 -4.94
N PRO A 165 -20.48 2.45 -5.27
CA PRO A 165 -20.41 3.53 -4.28
C PRO A 165 -21.53 3.50 -3.23
N ILE A 166 -22.74 3.05 -3.60
CA ILE A 166 -23.88 2.90 -2.68
C ILE A 166 -23.57 1.77 -1.70
N GLU A 167 -23.15 0.60 -2.19
CA GLU A 167 -22.74 -0.56 -1.36
C GLU A 167 -21.55 -0.18 -0.46
N ALA A 168 -20.58 0.57 -0.98
CA ALA A 168 -19.42 1.02 -0.21
C ALA A 168 -19.81 1.92 0.97
N LYS A 169 -20.79 2.81 0.78
CA LYS A 169 -21.32 3.68 1.84
C LYS A 169 -22.16 2.90 2.86
N ALA A 170 -22.97 1.94 2.40
CA ALA A 170 -23.83 1.12 3.23
C ALA A 170 -23.09 -0.04 3.93
N PHE A 171 -21.78 -0.23 3.65
CA PHE A 171 -21.03 -1.31 4.28
C PHE A 171 -20.96 -1.11 5.79
N PRO A 172 -21.32 -2.14 6.60
CA PRO A 172 -21.41 -1.98 8.05
C PRO A 172 -20.07 -1.63 8.67
N CYS A 173 -20.10 -0.75 9.67
CA CYS A 173 -18.95 -0.46 10.51
C CYS A 173 -18.87 -1.54 11.60
N PRO A 174 -17.70 -2.14 11.85
CA PRO A 174 -17.50 -2.97 13.03
C PRO A 174 -17.80 -2.17 14.31
N LYS A 175 -18.48 -2.76 15.28
CA LYS A 175 -18.86 -2.09 16.54
C LYS A 175 -17.66 -1.48 17.27
N GLU A 176 -16.50 -2.14 17.20
CA GLU A 176 -15.25 -1.69 17.83
C GLU A 176 -14.66 -0.44 17.16
N LEU A 177 -15.16 -0.06 15.97
CA LEU A 177 -14.70 1.10 15.22
C LEU A 177 -15.76 2.20 15.12
N GLU A 178 -16.85 2.09 15.86
CA GLU A 178 -17.85 3.15 15.99
C GLU A 178 -17.26 4.34 16.77
N GLY A 179 -17.68 5.54 16.40
CA GLY A 179 -17.16 6.76 16.99
C GLY A 179 -15.86 7.24 16.35
N GLU A 180 -15.04 7.94 17.12
CA GLU A 180 -13.77 8.54 16.67
C GLU A 180 -12.60 7.87 17.38
N THR A 181 -11.58 7.48 16.61
CA THR A 181 -10.35 6.86 17.12
C THR A 181 -9.14 7.55 16.51
N GLU A 182 -8.31 8.17 17.35
CA GLU A 182 -7.04 8.76 16.93
C GLU A 182 -6.03 7.66 16.60
N LEU A 183 -5.39 7.76 15.42
CA LEU A 183 -4.34 6.85 14.96
C LEU A 183 -2.93 7.44 15.08
N GLY A 184 -2.85 8.74 15.39
CA GLY A 184 -1.59 9.48 15.45
C GLY A 184 -1.02 9.82 14.08
N LEU A 185 0.30 10.04 14.01
CA LEU A 185 0.99 10.32 12.75
C LEU A 185 1.08 9.06 11.90
N MET A 186 0.63 9.18 10.65
CA MET A 186 0.63 8.09 9.67
C MET A 186 1.34 8.52 8.39
N LEU A 187 2.02 7.56 7.75
CA LEU A 187 2.62 7.76 6.45
C LEU A 187 1.53 8.04 5.40
N TYR A 188 1.58 9.24 4.84
CA TYR A 188 0.73 9.64 3.71
C TYR A 188 1.28 9.05 2.41
N ASP A 189 2.50 9.42 2.05
CA ASP A 189 3.21 8.93 0.87
C ASP A 189 4.71 9.26 1.00
N LEU A 190 5.46 8.90 -0.03
CA LEU A 190 6.87 9.24 -0.19
C LEU A 190 7.03 10.30 -1.28
N ASP A 191 7.77 11.37 -0.98
CA ASP A 191 8.11 12.39 -1.96
C ASP A 191 9.40 12.00 -2.70
N PHE A 192 9.26 11.72 -3.99
CA PHE A 192 10.35 11.39 -4.90
C PHE A 192 10.82 12.60 -5.73
N SER A 193 10.41 13.82 -5.40
CA SER A 193 10.75 15.02 -6.17
C SER A 193 12.21 15.44 -5.98
N ALA A 194 12.84 15.14 -4.85
CA ALA A 194 14.24 15.35 -4.61
C ALA A 194 15.08 14.24 -5.25
N SER A 195 16.19 14.61 -5.93
CA SER A 195 16.96 13.70 -6.78
C SER A 195 17.75 12.62 -6.05
N ARG A 196 17.93 12.69 -4.74
CA ARG A 196 18.74 11.74 -3.96
C ARG A 196 18.06 11.19 -2.71
N ASP A 197 17.18 11.94 -2.06
CA ASP A 197 16.56 11.53 -0.81
C ASP A 197 15.05 11.41 -0.98
N VAL A 198 14.52 10.28 -0.53
CA VAL A 198 13.08 10.04 -0.52
C VAL A 198 12.56 10.46 0.85
N ASN A 199 11.81 11.57 0.89
CA ASN A 199 11.29 12.12 2.13
C ASN A 199 9.88 11.58 2.43
N PRO A 200 9.59 11.14 3.65
CA PRO A 200 8.26 10.73 4.03
C PRO A 200 7.35 11.95 4.19
N MET A 201 6.14 11.83 3.71
CA MET A 201 5.04 12.75 3.99
C MET A 201 4.13 12.08 5.02
N LEU A 202 3.77 12.82 6.06
CA LEU A 202 2.96 12.34 7.17
C LEU A 202 1.67 13.16 7.29
N PHE A 203 0.67 12.61 7.95
CA PHE A 203 -0.53 13.35 8.34
C PHE A 203 -1.08 12.82 9.67
N LYS A 204 -1.88 13.64 10.38
CA LYS A 204 -2.60 13.20 11.57
C LYS A 204 -3.80 12.36 11.13
N ALA A 205 -3.75 11.07 11.39
CA ALA A 205 -4.76 10.12 10.97
C ALA A 205 -5.76 9.87 12.08
N LYS A 206 -7.05 9.83 11.72
CA LYS A 206 -8.13 9.42 12.61
C LYS A 206 -9.18 8.59 11.86
N LEU A 207 -9.77 7.64 12.55
CA LEU A 207 -10.94 6.91 12.07
C LEU A 207 -12.19 7.57 12.62
N VAL A 208 -13.17 7.75 11.75
CA VAL A 208 -14.54 8.15 12.15
C VAL A 208 -15.49 7.08 11.62
N ASN A 209 -16.11 6.32 12.52
CA ASN A 209 -16.95 5.19 12.18
C ASN A 209 -16.28 4.22 11.16
N GLY A 210 -15.03 3.87 11.46
CA GLY A 210 -14.23 2.96 10.64
C GLY A 210 -13.75 3.55 9.31
N ILE A 211 -13.90 4.85 9.07
CA ILE A 211 -13.44 5.52 7.85
C ILE A 211 -12.23 6.40 8.16
N LEU A 212 -11.14 6.15 7.46
CA LEU A 212 -9.98 7.04 7.37
C LEU A 212 -10.18 7.98 6.19
N THR A 213 -10.44 9.26 6.46
CA THR A 213 -10.43 10.30 5.42
C THR A 213 -9.00 10.72 5.14
N VAL A 214 -8.64 10.78 3.87
CA VAL A 214 -7.28 11.11 3.43
C VAL A 214 -7.27 12.55 2.92
N PRO A 215 -6.44 13.44 3.48
CA PRO A 215 -6.35 14.82 3.00
C PRO A 215 -5.80 14.87 1.57
N SER A 216 -6.12 15.93 0.83
CA SER A 216 -5.51 16.13 -0.49
C SER A 216 -4.01 16.42 -0.35
N LEU A 217 -3.22 16.06 -1.38
CA LEU A 217 -1.75 16.24 -1.37
C LEU A 217 -1.29 17.68 -1.07
N ASN A 218 -2.11 18.66 -1.45
CA ASN A 218 -1.81 20.08 -1.26
C ASN A 218 -2.44 20.66 0.02
N SER A 219 -3.05 19.85 0.87
CA SER A 219 -3.60 20.27 2.14
C SER A 219 -2.48 20.64 3.13
N SER A 220 -2.74 21.63 3.97
CA SER A 220 -1.87 21.97 5.11
C SER A 220 -1.77 20.87 6.17
N GLU A 221 -2.65 19.87 6.10
CA GLU A 221 -2.63 18.70 6.99
C GLU A 221 -1.53 17.71 6.63
N VAL A 222 -0.96 17.79 5.42
CA VAL A 222 0.14 16.93 4.98
C VAL A 222 1.47 17.57 5.37
N ILE A 223 2.16 16.94 6.30
CA ILE A 223 3.46 17.35 6.83
C ILE A 223 4.55 16.75 5.95
N LYS A 224 5.35 17.57 5.30
CA LYS A 224 6.54 17.15 4.55
C LYS A 224 7.74 17.20 5.49
N CYS A 225 8.46 16.09 5.62
CA CYS A 225 9.66 15.97 6.45
C CYS A 225 10.92 16.24 5.65
#